data_b7ee424289593eaa36fb6e64ded040d5
#
_entry.id   b7ee424289593eaa36fb6e64ded040d5
#
_cell.length_a   1.000
_cell.length_b   1.000
_cell.length_c   1.000
_cell.angle_alpha   90.00
_cell.angle_beta   90.00
_cell.angle_gamma   90.00
#
_symmetry.space_group_name_H-M   'P 1'
#
loop_
_entity.id
_entity.type
_entity.pdbx_description
1 polymer ?
#
loop_
_entity_poly.entity_id
_entity_poly.type
_entity_poly.pdbx_seq_one_letter_code
_entity_poly.pdbx_strand_id
1 'polypeptide(L)'
;MSISKRAILTLTAVALLPFALGADAEPRTEEEIWQAIEPLFDPGAFEGEYGDYRSPLEFEDGSRVETPEEWEARRAEILEVWTDILGPWPEIIKEPEIEYLEETDEGDFVHHRIRFDHLPGDPAEANLLIPHGIDEPRPAVLTVFYDPDTAIGEGREHRDFALQLTKRGFVTLSIGYERGLENGTYSPYYPSKEDAQLQPLSALAYAAANAFHVLASRPEVDEDRIGITGHSYGGKWAMFASCLYERFAAAAWSDGGIVFDESRPNVNYWENWYLGHVPGEWRESWTRPDEEHPRTGAYARLIEEGRDLHELHALMAPRPFLVSGGSEDPPKRWEALNHTVEVNRLLGHENRVAMSNRPTHSPTDESNEQLYAFFEWALLHGGAVE
;
A
#
# COMPACT_ATOMS: atom_id res chain seq x y z
N MET A 1 54.23 1.01 -32.08
CA MET A 1 54.16 0.87 -30.62
C MET A 1 52.85 1.45 -30.15
N SER A 2 51.88 0.58 -29.88
CA SER A 2 50.56 0.95 -29.40
C SER A 2 50.40 0.39 -27.98
N ILE A 3 50.24 1.27 -27.02
CA ILE A 3 50.06 0.90 -25.59
C ILE A 3 48.54 0.83 -25.34
N SER A 4 48.08 -0.37 -25.15
CA SER A 4 46.67 -0.68 -24.74
C SER A 4 46.51 -0.36 -23.24
N LYS A 5 45.62 0.60 -22.91
CA LYS A 5 45.18 0.83 -21.54
C LYS A 5 44.07 -0.18 -21.21
N ARG A 6 44.39 -1.14 -20.36
CA ARG A 6 43.39 -1.99 -19.71
C ARG A 6 42.73 -1.21 -18.58
N ALA A 7 41.42 -0.98 -18.68
CA ALA A 7 40.61 -0.52 -17.57
C ALA A 7 40.37 -1.70 -16.61
N ILE A 8 40.77 -1.53 -15.36
CA ILE A 8 40.47 -2.48 -14.28
C ILE A 8 39.13 -2.06 -13.71
N LEU A 9 38.10 -2.86 -13.98
CA LEU A 9 36.80 -2.76 -13.29
C LEU A 9 36.99 -3.38 -11.89
N THR A 10 36.93 -2.57 -10.87
CA THR A 10 36.87 -3.03 -9.48
C THR A 10 35.41 -3.36 -9.18
N LEU A 11 35.06 -4.66 -9.18
CA LEU A 11 33.82 -5.14 -8.63
C LEU A 11 33.91 -5.04 -7.10
N THR A 12 33.17 -4.12 -6.52
CA THR A 12 32.93 -4.10 -5.07
C THR A 12 31.85 -5.17 -4.79
N ALA A 13 32.27 -6.31 -4.25
CA ALA A 13 31.34 -7.32 -3.77
C ALA A 13 30.70 -6.79 -2.48
N VAL A 14 29.43 -6.45 -2.52
CA VAL A 14 28.61 -6.26 -1.33
C VAL A 14 28.42 -7.65 -0.71
N ALA A 15 28.98 -7.86 0.47
CA ALA A 15 28.82 -9.07 1.22
C ALA A 15 27.38 -9.14 1.76
N LEU A 16 26.53 -9.94 1.14
CA LEU A 16 25.25 -10.34 1.68
C LEU A 16 25.49 -11.19 2.92
N LEU A 17 25.18 -10.67 4.09
CA LEU A 17 25.10 -11.45 5.33
C LEU A 17 23.85 -12.31 5.25
N PRO A 18 23.89 -13.60 5.58
CA PRO A 18 22.72 -14.44 5.61
C PRO A 18 21.87 -14.08 6.83
N PHE A 19 20.67 -13.56 6.59
CA PHE A 19 19.68 -13.32 7.63
C PHE A 19 18.95 -14.61 7.96
N ALA A 20 19.29 -15.23 9.07
CA ALA A 20 18.48 -16.24 9.74
C ALA A 20 18.01 -15.62 11.06
N LEU A 21 16.78 -15.11 11.10
CA LEU A 21 16.12 -14.75 12.35
C LEU A 21 15.67 -16.06 13.05
N GLY A 22 16.52 -16.57 13.95
CA GLY A 22 16.07 -17.46 15.01
C GLY A 22 15.49 -16.63 16.16
N ALA A 23 14.68 -17.22 17.01
CA ALA A 23 14.01 -16.62 18.16
C ALA A 23 14.92 -15.89 19.19
N ASP A 24 16.22 -15.78 18.94
CA ASP A 24 17.26 -15.14 19.78
C ASP A 24 18.02 -14.01 19.05
N ALA A 25 17.51 -13.47 17.94
CA ALA A 25 18.19 -12.36 17.27
C ALA A 25 17.95 -11.05 18.02
N GLU A 26 19.04 -10.36 18.41
CA GLU A 26 18.97 -9.00 18.97
C GLU A 26 18.22 -8.07 18.01
N PRO A 27 17.36 -7.15 18.51
CA PRO A 27 16.71 -6.15 17.66
C PRO A 27 17.73 -5.39 16.84
N ARG A 28 17.43 -5.12 15.57
CA ARG A 28 18.28 -4.30 14.70
C ARG A 28 18.42 -2.89 15.26
N THR A 29 19.60 -2.34 15.18
CA THR A 29 19.84 -0.92 15.49
C THR A 29 19.26 -0.02 14.40
N GLU A 30 18.95 1.23 14.73
CA GLU A 30 18.47 2.22 13.78
C GLU A 30 19.43 2.40 12.57
N GLU A 31 20.75 2.38 12.83
CA GLU A 31 21.76 2.46 11.78
C GLU A 31 21.74 1.25 10.84
N GLU A 32 21.57 0.03 11.35
CA GLU A 32 21.45 -1.20 10.53
C GLU A 32 20.17 -1.19 9.69
N ILE A 33 19.07 -0.68 10.26
CA ILE A 33 17.81 -0.52 9.53
C ILE A 33 17.97 0.50 8.42
N TRP A 34 18.56 1.68 8.72
CA TRP A 34 18.79 2.72 7.73
C TRP A 34 19.69 2.24 6.59
N GLN A 35 20.80 1.58 6.88
CA GLN A 35 21.69 1.02 5.86
C GLN A 35 20.99 0.03 4.92
N ALA A 36 19.98 -0.70 5.41
CA ALA A 36 19.23 -1.65 4.61
C ALA A 36 18.25 -0.97 3.64
N ILE A 37 17.73 0.22 3.98
CA ILE A 37 16.68 0.90 3.21
C ILE A 37 17.14 2.17 2.49
N GLU A 38 18.24 2.81 2.91
CA GLU A 38 18.74 4.03 2.27
C GLU A 38 18.86 3.93 0.74
N PRO A 39 19.36 2.82 0.16
CA PRO A 39 19.44 2.68 -1.29
C PRO A 39 18.08 2.63 -2.00
N LEU A 40 16.99 2.41 -1.26
CA LEU A 40 15.63 2.31 -1.82
C LEU A 40 15.04 3.70 -2.13
N PHE A 41 15.62 4.76 -1.60
CA PHE A 41 15.20 6.15 -1.87
C PHE A 41 15.89 6.76 -3.10
N ASP A 42 16.83 6.04 -3.72
CA ASP A 42 17.56 6.51 -4.90
C ASP A 42 16.86 6.06 -6.19
N PRO A 43 16.32 7.00 -7.00
CA PRO A 43 15.75 6.69 -8.32
C PRO A 43 16.78 6.16 -9.32
N GLY A 44 18.07 6.33 -9.08
CA GLY A 44 19.16 5.91 -9.95
C GLY A 44 19.06 6.51 -11.34
N ALA A 45 18.98 5.65 -12.36
CA ALA A 45 18.90 6.07 -13.77
C ALA A 45 17.62 6.84 -14.14
N PHE A 46 16.60 6.84 -13.26
CA PHE A 46 15.32 7.53 -13.47
C PHE A 46 15.22 8.86 -12.73
N GLU A 47 16.32 9.34 -12.11
CA GLU A 47 16.32 10.63 -11.42
C GLU A 47 15.89 11.76 -12.37
N GLY A 48 14.84 12.49 -11.98
CA GLY A 48 14.31 13.61 -12.76
C GLY A 48 13.54 13.21 -14.04
N GLU A 49 13.29 11.92 -14.26
CA GLU A 49 12.42 11.45 -15.33
C GLU A 49 10.96 11.38 -14.82
N TYR A 50 10.03 12.05 -15.52
CA TYR A 50 8.63 12.18 -15.07
C TYR A 50 7.63 11.48 -15.98
N GLY A 51 8.08 10.84 -17.07
CA GLY A 51 7.18 10.20 -18.03
C GLY A 51 6.21 11.19 -18.67
N ASP A 52 5.10 10.66 -19.15
CA ASP A 52 4.03 11.45 -19.78
C ASP A 52 2.89 11.78 -18.78
N TYR A 53 3.21 11.89 -17.49
CA TYR A 53 2.25 12.18 -16.43
C TYR A 53 2.08 13.68 -16.21
N ARG A 54 0.82 14.11 -15.96
CA ARG A 54 0.54 15.47 -15.52
C ARG A 54 1.09 15.71 -14.12
N SER A 55 1.76 16.84 -13.90
CA SER A 55 2.31 17.12 -12.57
C SER A 55 1.22 17.31 -11.51
N PRO A 56 1.30 16.62 -10.34
CA PRO A 56 0.44 16.93 -9.20
C PRO A 56 0.62 18.36 -8.67
N LEU A 57 1.74 19.03 -8.99
CA LEU A 57 2.01 20.42 -8.68
C LEU A 57 1.43 21.38 -9.73
N GLU A 58 0.36 20.98 -10.40
CA GLU A 58 -0.40 21.79 -11.33
C GLU A 58 -1.89 21.72 -10.99
N PHE A 59 -2.52 22.85 -10.71
CA PHE A 59 -3.97 22.97 -10.48
C PHE A 59 -4.77 22.56 -11.72
N GLU A 60 -6.06 22.29 -11.56
CA GLU A 60 -6.93 21.95 -12.68
C GLU A 60 -7.05 23.08 -13.72
N ASP A 61 -6.84 24.34 -13.30
CA ASP A 61 -6.82 25.51 -14.19
C ASP A 61 -5.49 25.72 -14.95
N GLY A 62 -4.48 24.85 -14.71
CA GLY A 62 -3.16 24.89 -15.31
C GLY A 62 -2.17 25.83 -14.60
N SER A 63 -2.54 26.47 -13.50
CA SER A 63 -1.60 27.24 -12.67
C SER A 63 -0.71 26.30 -11.86
N ARG A 64 0.51 26.76 -11.53
CA ARG A 64 1.50 25.95 -10.81
C ARG A 64 1.39 26.14 -9.31
N VAL A 65 1.60 25.05 -8.57
CA VAL A 65 1.79 25.02 -7.11
C VAL A 65 3.25 25.38 -6.82
N GLU A 66 3.49 26.42 -6.03
CA GLU A 66 4.83 26.95 -5.73
C GLU A 66 5.13 26.98 -4.22
N THR A 67 4.12 26.82 -3.36
CA THR A 67 4.27 26.86 -1.90
C THR A 67 3.61 25.69 -1.20
N PRO A 68 4.02 25.34 0.03
CA PRO A 68 3.33 24.34 0.85
C PRO A 68 1.85 24.63 1.07
N GLU A 69 1.46 25.89 1.24
CA GLU A 69 0.07 26.31 1.43
C GLU A 69 -0.77 26.09 0.17
N GLU A 70 -0.20 26.35 -1.02
CA GLU A 70 -0.85 26.03 -2.30
C GLU A 70 -0.96 24.52 -2.52
N TRP A 71 0.03 23.73 -2.03
CA TRP A 71 -0.06 22.29 -2.07
C TRP A 71 -1.26 21.76 -1.27
N GLU A 72 -1.54 22.29 -0.08
CA GLU A 72 -2.74 21.90 0.69
C GLU A 72 -4.03 22.12 -0.11
N ALA A 73 -4.13 23.25 -0.83
CA ALA A 73 -5.27 23.52 -1.69
C ALA A 73 -5.34 22.53 -2.88
N ARG A 74 -4.20 22.25 -3.53
CA ARG A 74 -4.13 21.30 -4.64
C ARG A 74 -4.40 19.87 -4.18
N ARG A 75 -3.89 19.48 -3.03
CA ARG A 75 -4.16 18.17 -2.40
C ARG A 75 -5.66 17.95 -2.20
N ALA A 76 -6.36 18.98 -1.70
CA ALA A 76 -7.82 18.94 -1.54
C ALA A 76 -8.54 18.81 -2.89
N GLU A 77 -8.09 19.52 -3.92
CA GLU A 77 -8.64 19.46 -5.28
C GLU A 77 -8.45 18.04 -5.89
N ILE A 78 -7.26 17.43 -5.75
CA ILE A 78 -7.02 16.05 -6.19
C ILE A 78 -7.97 15.09 -5.46
N LEU A 79 -8.08 15.21 -4.14
CA LEU A 79 -8.93 14.33 -3.34
C LEU A 79 -10.41 14.49 -3.72
N GLU A 80 -10.89 15.72 -3.96
CA GLU A 80 -12.26 15.99 -4.40
C GLU A 80 -12.55 15.30 -5.74
N VAL A 81 -11.67 15.47 -6.74
CA VAL A 81 -11.82 14.84 -8.07
C VAL A 81 -11.85 13.33 -7.97
N TRP A 82 -10.89 12.73 -7.23
CA TRP A 82 -10.86 11.28 -7.09
C TRP A 82 -12.06 10.75 -6.29
N THR A 83 -12.54 11.47 -5.28
CA THR A 83 -13.76 11.11 -4.53
C THR A 83 -15.00 11.17 -5.42
N ASP A 84 -15.12 12.17 -6.28
CA ASP A 84 -16.22 12.27 -7.26
C ASP A 84 -16.22 11.07 -8.24
N ILE A 85 -15.04 10.66 -8.70
CA ILE A 85 -14.89 9.55 -9.65
C ILE A 85 -15.13 8.19 -8.99
N LEU A 86 -14.60 7.99 -7.77
CA LEU A 86 -14.63 6.72 -7.06
C LEU A 86 -15.91 6.49 -6.25
N GLY A 87 -16.69 7.54 -6.01
CA GLY A 87 -17.84 7.59 -5.12
C GLY A 87 -17.47 8.03 -3.70
N PRO A 88 -18.30 8.89 -3.06
CA PRO A 88 -18.05 9.40 -1.71
C PRO A 88 -18.22 8.30 -0.66
N TRP A 89 -17.28 8.23 0.27
CA TRP A 89 -17.36 7.27 1.37
C TRP A 89 -18.51 7.60 2.32
N PRO A 90 -19.17 6.59 2.90
CA PRO A 90 -20.02 6.75 4.08
C PRO A 90 -19.20 7.28 5.27
N GLU A 91 -19.88 7.61 6.36
CA GLU A 91 -19.20 7.97 7.61
C GLU A 91 -18.29 6.82 8.09
N ILE A 92 -17.06 7.15 8.46
CA ILE A 92 -16.09 6.19 9.00
C ILE A 92 -16.59 5.64 10.34
N ILE A 93 -16.50 4.32 10.52
CA ILE A 93 -16.84 3.61 11.76
C ILE A 93 -15.69 3.82 12.77
N LYS A 94 -15.73 4.96 13.50
CA LYS A 94 -14.66 5.33 14.44
C LYS A 94 -14.67 4.53 15.75
N GLU A 95 -15.80 3.96 16.11
CA GLU A 95 -15.99 3.15 17.30
C GLU A 95 -16.52 1.77 16.87
N PRO A 96 -15.67 0.89 16.29
CA PRO A 96 -16.10 -0.41 15.81
C PRO A 96 -16.52 -1.33 16.96
N GLU A 97 -17.65 -2.02 16.80
CA GLU A 97 -18.02 -3.13 17.69
C GLU A 97 -17.20 -4.35 17.31
N ILE A 98 -16.40 -4.86 18.26
CA ILE A 98 -15.47 -5.98 18.03
C ILE A 98 -15.99 -7.21 18.78
N GLU A 99 -16.32 -8.26 18.04
CA GLU A 99 -16.64 -9.58 18.58
C GLU A 99 -15.35 -10.43 18.61
N TYR A 100 -14.97 -10.94 19.78
CA TYR A 100 -13.86 -11.88 19.95
C TYR A 100 -14.37 -13.30 19.79
N LEU A 101 -13.91 -14.01 18.76
CA LEU A 101 -14.36 -15.36 18.42
C LEU A 101 -13.48 -16.44 19.04
N GLU A 102 -12.16 -16.22 19.00
CA GLU A 102 -11.16 -17.16 19.51
C GLU A 102 -9.94 -16.40 20.00
N GLU A 103 -9.25 -16.96 21.00
CA GLU A 103 -7.97 -16.48 21.52
C GLU A 103 -7.01 -17.64 21.69
N THR A 104 -5.81 -17.52 21.14
CA THR A 104 -4.74 -18.54 21.23
C THR A 104 -3.42 -17.86 21.62
N ASP A 105 -2.76 -18.39 22.64
CA ASP A 105 -1.39 -18.00 23.01
C ASP A 105 -0.38 -18.78 22.15
N GLU A 106 0.32 -18.05 21.26
CA GLU A 106 1.32 -18.61 20.34
C GLU A 106 2.76 -18.53 20.92
N GLY A 107 2.90 -18.20 22.21
CA GLY A 107 4.18 -18.11 22.93
C GLY A 107 4.84 -16.75 22.83
N ASP A 108 5.02 -16.18 21.65
CA ASP A 108 5.62 -14.86 21.46
C ASP A 108 4.55 -13.76 21.37
N PHE A 109 3.31 -14.11 21.05
CA PHE A 109 2.19 -13.21 20.87
C PHE A 109 0.86 -13.91 21.17
N VAL A 110 -0.20 -13.11 21.40
CA VAL A 110 -1.57 -13.59 21.45
C VAL A 110 -2.24 -13.36 20.10
N HIS A 111 -2.82 -14.43 19.54
CA HIS A 111 -3.65 -14.39 18.34
C HIS A 111 -5.12 -14.35 18.74
N HIS A 112 -5.82 -13.28 18.31
CA HIS A 112 -7.27 -13.17 18.44
C HIS A 112 -7.90 -13.27 17.05
N ARG A 113 -8.83 -14.22 16.88
CA ARG A 113 -9.77 -14.19 15.77
C ARG A 113 -10.94 -13.30 16.18
N ILE A 114 -11.18 -12.23 15.43
CA ILE A 114 -12.20 -11.23 15.73
C ILE A 114 -13.15 -11.07 14.56
N ARG A 115 -14.30 -10.43 14.82
CA ARG A 115 -15.26 -10.01 13.78
C ARG A 115 -15.69 -8.57 14.05
N PHE A 116 -15.78 -7.78 13.01
CA PHE A 116 -16.28 -6.40 13.05
C PHE A 116 -16.83 -5.99 11.68
N ASP A 117 -17.58 -4.90 11.62
CA ASP A 117 -18.10 -4.36 10.37
C ASP A 117 -16.96 -3.76 9.51
N HIS A 118 -16.61 -4.41 8.41
CA HIS A 118 -15.69 -3.85 7.42
C HIS A 118 -16.36 -2.72 6.61
N LEU A 119 -17.63 -2.89 6.29
CA LEU A 119 -18.54 -1.91 5.71
C LEU A 119 -19.78 -1.85 6.60
N PRO A 120 -20.57 -0.76 6.60
CA PRO A 120 -21.75 -0.66 7.44
C PRO A 120 -22.71 -1.84 7.28
N GLY A 121 -22.90 -2.64 8.34
CA GLY A 121 -23.75 -3.82 8.35
C GLY A 121 -23.17 -5.04 7.62
N ASP A 122 -21.88 -5.04 7.29
CA ASP A 122 -21.16 -6.16 6.67
C ASP A 122 -20.01 -6.66 7.53
N PRO A 123 -20.31 -7.42 8.62
CA PRO A 123 -19.27 -7.95 9.50
C PRO A 123 -18.46 -9.05 8.81
N ALA A 124 -17.14 -8.98 8.93
CA ALA A 124 -16.19 -9.98 8.44
C ALA A 124 -15.16 -10.36 9.51
N GLU A 125 -14.58 -11.53 9.35
CA GLU A 125 -13.55 -12.05 10.28
C GLU A 125 -12.18 -11.45 9.95
N ALA A 126 -11.35 -11.34 10.99
CA ALA A 126 -10.00 -10.77 10.93
C ALA A 126 -9.10 -11.44 11.97
N ASN A 127 -7.80 -11.37 11.76
CA ASN A 127 -6.80 -11.86 12.71
C ASN A 127 -6.05 -10.67 13.34
N LEU A 128 -6.15 -10.52 14.65
CA LEU A 128 -5.42 -9.52 15.44
C LEU A 128 -4.32 -10.23 16.22
N LEU A 129 -3.06 -9.84 15.98
CA LEU A 129 -1.89 -10.39 16.65
C LEU A 129 -1.28 -9.34 17.56
N ILE A 130 -1.11 -9.65 18.85
CA ILE A 130 -0.59 -8.74 19.86
C ILE A 130 0.65 -9.36 20.50
N PRO A 131 1.86 -8.81 20.30
CA PRO A 131 3.08 -9.31 20.94
C PRO A 131 2.96 -9.32 22.45
N HIS A 132 3.62 -10.28 23.11
CA HIS A 132 3.77 -10.24 24.56
C HIS A 132 4.74 -9.14 25.02
N GLY A 133 4.65 -8.75 26.30
CA GLY A 133 5.59 -7.82 26.93
C GLY A 133 5.46 -6.37 26.44
N ILE A 134 4.26 -5.96 26.04
CA ILE A 134 3.98 -4.55 25.70
C ILE A 134 3.78 -3.77 27.00
N ASP A 135 4.74 -2.91 27.33
CA ASP A 135 4.69 -2.00 28.49
C ASP A 135 4.21 -0.59 28.08
N GLU A 136 4.37 -0.20 26.81
CA GLU A 136 3.96 1.08 26.24
C GLU A 136 3.28 0.86 24.87
N PRO A 137 2.35 1.73 24.42
CA PRO A 137 1.70 1.60 23.13
C PRO A 137 2.71 1.46 21.99
N ARG A 138 2.49 0.48 21.11
CA ARG A 138 3.37 0.10 20.00
C ARG A 138 2.81 0.57 18.67
N PRO A 139 3.66 0.76 17.66
CA PRO A 139 3.21 0.89 16.28
C PRO A 139 2.41 -0.34 15.86
N ALA A 140 1.50 -0.13 14.90
CA ALA A 140 0.72 -1.22 14.34
C ALA A 140 0.75 -1.22 12.82
N VAL A 141 0.49 -2.39 12.21
CA VAL A 141 0.38 -2.51 10.76
C VAL A 141 -0.88 -3.30 10.39
N LEU A 142 -1.73 -2.67 9.57
CA LEU A 142 -2.83 -3.35 8.89
C LEU A 142 -2.30 -4.10 7.68
N THR A 143 -2.60 -5.39 7.55
CA THR A 143 -2.29 -6.19 6.37
C THR A 143 -3.55 -6.57 5.63
N VAL A 144 -3.56 -6.42 4.31
CA VAL A 144 -4.74 -6.60 3.47
C VAL A 144 -4.46 -7.60 2.35
N PHE A 145 -5.31 -8.64 2.24
CA PHE A 145 -5.21 -9.71 1.25
C PHE A 145 -6.59 -10.15 0.75
N TYR A 146 -6.68 -11.22 -0.03
CA TYR A 146 -7.95 -11.84 -0.40
C TYR A 146 -8.70 -12.41 0.80
N ASP A 147 -7.97 -12.96 1.77
CA ASP A 147 -8.43 -13.57 3.00
C ASP A 147 -7.58 -13.08 4.19
N PRO A 148 -8.09 -13.14 5.42
CA PRO A 148 -7.35 -12.68 6.59
C PRO A 148 -6.24 -13.65 7.03
N ASP A 149 -6.25 -14.90 6.56
CA ASP A 149 -5.37 -15.97 7.08
C ASP A 149 -4.02 -16.01 6.34
N THR A 150 -3.98 -15.50 5.09
CA THR A 150 -2.73 -15.41 4.31
C THR A 150 -1.62 -14.66 5.06
N ALA A 151 -1.93 -13.54 5.72
CA ALA A 151 -0.89 -12.73 6.36
C ALA A 151 -0.41 -13.28 7.70
N ILE A 152 -1.09 -14.27 8.28
CA ILE A 152 -0.65 -14.96 9.50
C ILE A 152 0.10 -16.28 9.21
N GLY A 153 0.37 -16.57 7.93
CA GLY A 153 1.18 -17.71 7.51
C GLY A 153 0.39 -18.94 7.03
N GLU A 154 -0.95 -18.85 6.92
CA GLU A 154 -1.78 -19.93 6.39
C GLU A 154 -1.96 -19.89 4.86
N GLY A 155 -1.32 -18.90 4.20
CA GLY A 155 -1.37 -18.72 2.77
C GLY A 155 -0.14 -19.24 2.02
N ARG A 156 0.16 -18.56 0.90
CA ARG A 156 1.36 -18.85 0.10
C ARG A 156 2.60 -18.31 0.80
N GLU A 157 3.73 -18.98 0.58
CA GLU A 157 5.06 -18.57 1.06
C GLU A 157 5.36 -17.08 0.79
N HIS A 158 6.07 -16.45 1.70
CA HIS A 158 6.48 -15.05 1.69
C HIS A 158 5.33 -14.02 1.74
N ARG A 159 4.13 -14.41 2.20
CA ARG A 159 2.98 -13.51 2.37
C ARG A 159 2.50 -13.33 3.80
N ASP A 160 3.21 -13.90 4.73
CA ASP A 160 2.96 -13.89 6.17
C ASP A 160 3.35 -12.56 6.84
N PHE A 161 3.01 -11.44 6.21
CA PHE A 161 3.45 -10.09 6.62
C PHE A 161 3.03 -9.74 8.05
N ALA A 162 1.78 -10.06 8.45
CA ALA A 162 1.32 -9.80 9.80
C ALA A 162 2.13 -10.59 10.83
N LEU A 163 2.31 -11.90 10.60
CA LEU A 163 3.10 -12.76 11.50
C LEU A 163 4.54 -12.25 11.66
N GLN A 164 5.19 -11.89 10.54
CA GLN A 164 6.57 -11.44 10.57
C GLN A 164 6.74 -10.06 11.24
N LEU A 165 5.80 -9.15 11.02
CA LEU A 165 5.79 -7.84 11.69
C LEU A 165 5.48 -7.98 13.19
N THR A 166 4.57 -8.91 13.57
CA THR A 166 4.28 -9.18 14.98
C THR A 166 5.52 -9.68 15.72
N LYS A 167 6.29 -10.59 15.12
CA LYS A 167 7.59 -11.05 15.68
C LYS A 167 8.64 -9.94 15.80
N ARG A 168 8.45 -8.81 15.12
CA ARG A 168 9.28 -7.59 15.21
C ARG A 168 8.72 -6.55 16.18
N GLY A 169 7.66 -6.89 16.93
CA GLY A 169 7.10 -6.06 17.98
C GLY A 169 5.99 -5.10 17.56
N PHE A 170 5.44 -5.24 16.34
CA PHE A 170 4.25 -4.52 15.91
C PHE A 170 2.98 -5.24 16.37
N VAL A 171 1.95 -4.49 16.72
CA VAL A 171 0.59 -5.04 16.73
C VAL A 171 0.12 -5.13 15.28
N THR A 172 -0.46 -6.26 14.87
CA THR A 172 -0.94 -6.40 13.50
C THR A 172 -2.39 -6.83 13.44
N LEU A 173 -3.08 -6.31 12.43
CA LEU A 173 -4.43 -6.75 12.05
C LEU A 173 -4.41 -7.21 10.61
N SER A 174 -4.87 -8.43 10.37
CA SER A 174 -5.03 -8.96 9.01
C SER A 174 -6.50 -9.03 8.64
N ILE A 175 -6.86 -8.41 7.52
CA ILE A 175 -8.20 -8.45 6.94
C ILE A 175 -8.19 -8.97 5.52
N GLY A 176 -9.33 -9.51 5.08
CA GLY A 176 -9.56 -9.97 3.72
C GLY A 176 -11.03 -9.84 3.35
N TYR A 177 -11.33 -10.07 2.08
CA TYR A 177 -12.70 -10.00 1.58
C TYR A 177 -13.09 -11.27 0.78
N GLU A 178 -13.07 -12.42 1.44
CA GLU A 178 -13.42 -13.71 0.82
C GLU A 178 -14.82 -13.76 0.22
N ARG A 179 -15.75 -12.99 0.79
CA ARG A 179 -17.15 -12.92 0.31
C ARG A 179 -17.29 -12.44 -1.13
N GLY A 180 -16.26 -11.79 -1.68
CA GLY A 180 -16.21 -11.44 -3.09
C GLY A 180 -16.38 -12.65 -4.02
N LEU A 181 -15.99 -13.85 -3.58
CA LEU A 181 -16.17 -15.09 -4.33
C LEU A 181 -17.63 -15.47 -4.55
N GLU A 182 -18.53 -15.18 -3.61
CA GLU A 182 -19.97 -15.42 -3.74
C GLU A 182 -20.58 -14.57 -4.87
N ASN A 183 -20.02 -13.39 -5.09
CA ASN A 183 -20.42 -12.46 -6.16
C ASN A 183 -19.62 -12.65 -7.46
N GLY A 184 -18.71 -13.65 -7.51
CA GLY A 184 -17.82 -13.90 -8.64
C GLY A 184 -16.67 -12.88 -8.74
N THR A 185 -16.38 -12.14 -7.66
CA THR A 185 -15.31 -11.16 -7.57
C THR A 185 -14.64 -11.20 -6.20
N TYR A 186 -13.53 -10.48 -6.04
CA TYR A 186 -12.76 -10.43 -4.80
C TYR A 186 -12.93 -9.10 -4.04
N SER A 187 -13.92 -8.28 -4.41
CA SER A 187 -14.11 -6.96 -3.82
C SER A 187 -15.56 -6.73 -3.42
N PRO A 188 -15.80 -5.90 -2.39
CA PRO A 188 -17.15 -5.53 -1.96
C PRO A 188 -17.82 -4.60 -2.96
N TYR A 189 -19.15 -4.62 -2.94
CA TYR A 189 -19.99 -3.64 -3.60
C TYR A 189 -20.89 -2.98 -2.56
N TYR A 190 -20.80 -1.68 -2.42
CA TYR A 190 -21.55 -0.95 -1.41
C TYR A 190 -22.51 0.07 -2.02
N PRO A 191 -23.81 0.08 -1.62
CA PRO A 191 -24.47 -0.87 -0.71
C PRO A 191 -24.75 -2.24 -1.31
N SER A 192 -24.82 -2.38 -2.63
CA SER A 192 -24.99 -3.65 -3.35
C SER A 192 -24.33 -3.59 -4.73
N LYS A 193 -24.23 -4.72 -5.41
CA LYS A 193 -23.65 -4.81 -6.76
C LYS A 193 -24.49 -4.07 -7.81
N GLU A 194 -25.81 -4.11 -7.67
CA GLU A 194 -26.78 -3.49 -8.58
C GLU A 194 -26.89 -1.98 -8.37
N ASP A 195 -26.54 -1.49 -7.18
CA ASP A 195 -26.68 -0.08 -6.76
C ASP A 195 -25.40 0.43 -6.08
N ALA A 196 -24.24 0.03 -6.60
CA ALA A 196 -22.97 0.40 -6.03
C ALA A 196 -22.73 1.93 -6.13
N GLN A 197 -22.54 2.55 -4.98
CA GLN A 197 -22.24 3.98 -4.85
C GLN A 197 -20.73 4.24 -4.79
N LEU A 198 -19.94 3.19 -4.50
CA LEU A 198 -18.49 3.21 -4.51
C LEU A 198 -17.95 2.28 -5.59
N GLN A 199 -16.87 2.66 -6.23
CA GLN A 199 -16.09 1.68 -6.98
C GLN A 199 -15.53 0.62 -6.03
N PRO A 200 -15.47 -0.67 -6.42
CA PRO A 200 -15.07 -1.74 -5.50
C PRO A 200 -13.72 -1.52 -4.82
N LEU A 201 -12.73 -0.98 -5.53
CA LEU A 201 -11.44 -0.66 -4.95
C LEU A 201 -11.52 0.49 -3.93
N SER A 202 -12.42 1.44 -4.13
CA SER A 202 -12.72 2.49 -3.14
C SER A 202 -13.42 1.91 -1.90
N ALA A 203 -14.33 0.96 -2.08
CA ALA A 203 -14.98 0.26 -0.98
C ALA A 203 -13.98 -0.57 -0.15
N LEU A 204 -12.98 -1.19 -0.79
CA LEU A 204 -11.86 -1.84 -0.11
C LEU A 204 -11.04 -0.82 0.71
N ALA A 205 -10.72 0.33 0.13
CA ALA A 205 -10.00 1.38 0.85
C ALA A 205 -10.79 1.89 2.06
N TYR A 206 -12.11 2.06 1.93
CA TYR A 206 -12.99 2.40 3.03
C TYR A 206 -13.04 1.32 4.12
N ALA A 207 -13.06 0.02 3.76
CA ALA A 207 -12.95 -1.08 4.71
C ALA A 207 -11.64 -1.04 5.50
N ALA A 208 -10.52 -0.71 4.85
CA ALA A 208 -9.24 -0.53 5.53
C ALA A 208 -9.24 0.69 6.47
N ALA A 209 -9.92 1.79 6.10
CA ALA A 209 -10.08 2.94 6.97
C ALA A 209 -10.91 2.60 8.24
N ASN A 210 -11.94 1.73 8.14
CA ASN A 210 -12.67 1.23 9.30
C ASN A 210 -11.79 0.29 10.15
N ALA A 211 -11.02 -0.61 9.51
CA ALA A 211 -10.06 -1.49 10.20
C ALA A 211 -8.94 -0.73 10.92
N PHE A 212 -8.53 0.44 10.42
CA PHE A 212 -7.63 1.34 11.14
C PHE A 212 -8.15 1.65 12.55
N HIS A 213 -9.46 1.90 12.69
CA HIS A 213 -10.07 2.22 13.98
C HIS A 213 -10.17 1.03 14.92
N VAL A 214 -10.15 -0.20 14.42
CA VAL A 214 -9.98 -1.39 15.27
C VAL A 214 -8.62 -1.37 15.94
N LEU A 215 -7.54 -1.07 15.20
CA LEU A 215 -6.19 -0.92 15.76
C LEU A 215 -6.11 0.30 16.71
N ALA A 216 -6.59 1.46 16.26
CA ALA A 216 -6.55 2.71 17.04
C ALA A 216 -7.33 2.64 18.37
N SER A 217 -8.33 1.75 18.48
CA SER A 217 -9.09 1.53 19.72
C SER A 217 -8.34 0.67 20.75
N ARG A 218 -7.20 0.07 20.37
CA ARG A 218 -6.45 -0.82 21.26
C ARG A 218 -5.53 -0.06 22.19
N PRO A 219 -5.52 -0.37 23.50
CA PRO A 219 -4.60 0.25 24.46
C PRO A 219 -3.12 -0.09 24.19
N GLU A 220 -2.86 -1.20 23.47
CA GLU A 220 -1.52 -1.64 23.07
C GLU A 220 -0.98 -0.88 21.86
N VAL A 221 -1.80 -0.06 21.17
CA VAL A 221 -1.47 0.58 19.89
C VAL A 221 -1.32 2.09 20.08
N ASP A 222 -0.25 2.64 19.48
CA ASP A 222 -0.10 4.06 19.23
C ASP A 222 -0.83 4.43 17.93
N GLU A 223 -1.94 5.14 18.04
CA GLU A 223 -2.81 5.46 16.90
C GLU A 223 -2.17 6.37 15.86
N ASP A 224 -1.11 7.10 16.23
CA ASP A 224 -0.37 7.95 15.31
C ASP A 224 0.71 7.19 14.53
N ARG A 225 0.95 5.90 14.86
CA ARG A 225 1.96 5.05 14.23
C ARG A 225 1.35 3.76 13.63
N ILE A 226 0.28 3.90 12.87
CA ILE A 226 -0.38 2.78 12.18
C ILE A 226 -0.02 2.83 10.69
N GLY A 227 0.59 1.75 10.19
CA GLY A 227 0.90 1.55 8.77
C GLY A 227 -0.05 0.57 8.07
N ILE A 228 0.12 0.43 6.76
CA ILE A 228 -0.64 -0.54 5.96
C ILE A 228 0.22 -1.19 4.88
N THR A 229 0.01 -2.48 4.65
CA THR A 229 0.67 -3.23 3.57
C THR A 229 -0.20 -4.34 3.00
N GLY A 230 0.16 -4.79 1.80
CA GLY A 230 -0.40 -5.94 1.14
C GLY A 230 0.33 -6.23 -0.17
N HIS A 231 0.11 -7.42 -0.74
CA HIS A 231 0.75 -7.84 -1.97
C HIS A 231 -0.25 -8.02 -3.10
N SER A 232 0.13 -7.64 -4.33
CA SER A 232 -0.68 -7.83 -5.54
C SER A 232 -2.04 -7.13 -5.44
N TYR A 233 -3.13 -7.87 -5.32
CA TYR A 233 -4.46 -7.36 -4.96
C TYR A 233 -4.40 -6.52 -3.68
N GLY A 234 -3.78 -7.05 -2.62
CA GLY A 234 -3.56 -6.33 -1.37
C GLY A 234 -2.66 -5.10 -1.56
N GLY A 235 -1.72 -5.11 -2.51
CA GLY A 235 -0.91 -3.95 -2.87
C GLY A 235 -1.73 -2.80 -3.46
N LYS A 236 -2.69 -3.10 -4.35
CA LYS A 236 -3.67 -2.12 -4.84
C LYS A 236 -4.53 -1.57 -3.70
N TRP A 237 -5.03 -2.47 -2.85
CA TRP A 237 -5.85 -2.12 -1.70
C TRP A 237 -5.11 -1.20 -0.73
N ALA A 238 -3.90 -1.57 -0.32
CA ALA A 238 -3.06 -0.78 0.59
C ALA A 238 -2.73 0.61 0.01
N MET A 239 -2.46 0.70 -1.31
CA MET A 239 -2.22 1.96 -2.00
C MET A 239 -3.45 2.86 -1.93
N PHE A 240 -4.62 2.41 -2.39
CA PHE A 240 -5.84 3.22 -2.35
C PHE A 240 -6.21 3.62 -0.91
N ALA A 241 -6.11 2.70 0.04
CA ALA A 241 -6.41 2.97 1.44
C ALA A 241 -5.50 4.06 2.02
N SER A 242 -4.19 3.94 1.87
CA SER A 242 -3.24 4.89 2.44
C SER A 242 -3.27 6.27 1.75
N CYS A 243 -3.55 6.31 0.46
CA CYS A 243 -3.67 7.56 -0.27
C CYS A 243 -4.97 8.32 0.05
N LEU A 244 -6.09 7.61 0.19
CA LEU A 244 -7.40 8.21 0.43
C LEU A 244 -7.71 8.43 1.93
N TYR A 245 -7.02 7.75 2.84
CA TYR A 245 -7.19 7.90 4.28
C TYR A 245 -5.87 8.33 4.94
N GLU A 246 -5.78 9.60 5.25
CA GLU A 246 -4.54 10.25 5.72
C GLU A 246 -4.02 9.81 7.09
N ARG A 247 -4.81 9.04 7.87
CA ARG A 247 -4.41 8.56 9.18
C ARG A 247 -3.35 7.45 9.13
N PHE A 248 -3.17 6.74 8.02
CA PHE A 248 -2.06 5.80 7.89
C PHE A 248 -0.73 6.54 7.87
N ALA A 249 0.12 6.31 8.88
CA ALA A 249 1.40 7.00 9.04
C ALA A 249 2.47 6.57 8.02
N ALA A 250 2.41 5.33 7.55
CA ALA A 250 3.30 4.80 6.51
C ALA A 250 2.60 3.71 5.69
N ALA A 251 3.08 3.43 4.48
CA ALA A 251 2.54 2.36 3.66
C ALA A 251 3.64 1.59 2.90
N ALA A 252 3.39 0.29 2.64
CA ALA A 252 4.21 -0.46 1.70
C ALA A 252 3.29 -1.20 0.72
N TRP A 253 3.51 -0.98 -0.58
CA TRP A 253 2.70 -1.56 -1.66
C TRP A 253 3.52 -2.59 -2.41
N SER A 254 3.22 -3.88 -2.20
CA SER A 254 3.99 -4.95 -2.82
C SER A 254 3.40 -5.36 -4.17
N ASP A 255 4.04 -4.92 -5.24
CA ASP A 255 3.80 -5.27 -6.66
C ASP A 255 2.31 -5.21 -7.07
N GLY A 256 1.64 -4.13 -6.66
CA GLY A 256 0.23 -3.88 -6.94
C GLY A 256 -0.04 -3.34 -8.35
N GLY A 257 0.97 -2.86 -9.04
CA GLY A 257 0.83 -2.09 -10.28
C GLY A 257 0.44 -0.65 -9.98
N ILE A 258 1.43 0.21 -9.73
CA ILE A 258 1.22 1.58 -9.23
C ILE A 258 0.88 2.62 -10.30
N VAL A 259 0.71 2.21 -11.55
CA VAL A 259 0.21 3.04 -12.66
C VAL A 259 -0.73 2.22 -13.54
N PHE A 260 -1.53 2.87 -14.36
CA PHE A 260 -2.36 2.17 -15.34
C PHE A 260 -1.50 1.63 -16.48
N ASP A 261 -1.48 0.30 -16.64
CA ASP A 261 -0.66 -0.37 -17.64
C ASP A 261 -1.40 -1.60 -18.21
N GLU A 262 -2.20 -1.39 -19.25
CA GLU A 262 -2.97 -2.45 -19.89
C GLU A 262 -2.09 -3.51 -20.59
N SER A 263 -0.77 -3.28 -20.72
CA SER A 263 0.14 -4.29 -21.26
C SER A 263 0.41 -5.43 -20.27
N ARG A 264 0.14 -5.23 -18.95
CA ARG A 264 0.42 -6.17 -17.88
C ARG A 264 -0.86 -6.80 -17.33
N PRO A 265 -1.01 -8.14 -17.34
CA PRO A 265 -2.26 -8.81 -16.96
C PRO A 265 -2.70 -8.53 -15.52
N ASN A 266 -1.75 -8.39 -14.57
CA ASN A 266 -2.07 -8.17 -13.16
C ASN A 266 -2.26 -6.69 -12.80
N VAL A 267 -2.00 -5.76 -13.74
CA VAL A 267 -2.34 -4.34 -13.61
C VAL A 267 -3.71 -4.09 -14.24
N ASN A 268 -4.70 -4.73 -13.68
CA ASN A 268 -6.03 -4.93 -14.27
C ASN A 268 -7.11 -4.03 -13.65
N TYR A 269 -6.83 -2.75 -13.47
CA TYR A 269 -7.75 -1.77 -12.87
C TYR A 269 -9.09 -1.61 -13.61
N TRP A 270 -9.15 -2.00 -14.89
CA TRP A 270 -10.38 -2.02 -15.69
C TRP A 270 -11.41 -3.07 -15.26
N GLU A 271 -11.04 -3.99 -14.37
CA GLU A 271 -11.90 -5.08 -13.95
C GLU A 271 -13.07 -4.61 -13.09
N ASN A 272 -14.17 -5.38 -13.14
CA ASN A 272 -15.40 -5.09 -12.40
C ASN A 272 -15.22 -5.07 -10.87
N TRP A 273 -14.16 -5.70 -10.35
CA TRP A 273 -13.84 -5.70 -8.91
C TRP A 273 -12.82 -4.64 -8.51
N TYR A 274 -12.47 -3.72 -9.43
CA TYR A 274 -11.60 -2.58 -9.15
C TYR A 274 -12.27 -1.26 -9.52
N LEU A 275 -12.02 -0.73 -10.72
CA LEU A 275 -12.50 0.57 -11.18
C LEU A 275 -13.40 0.49 -12.41
N GLY A 276 -13.62 -0.71 -12.96
CA GLY A 276 -14.43 -0.93 -14.16
C GLY A 276 -15.91 -1.20 -13.88
N HIS A 277 -16.36 -1.16 -12.63
CA HIS A 277 -17.74 -1.50 -12.30
C HIS A 277 -18.74 -0.44 -12.77
N VAL A 278 -19.82 -0.93 -13.38
CA VAL A 278 -21.02 -0.13 -13.71
C VAL A 278 -22.22 -0.82 -13.03
N PRO A 279 -22.94 -0.13 -12.14
CA PRO A 279 -24.09 -0.70 -11.45
C PRO A 279 -25.14 -1.24 -12.44
N GLY A 280 -25.60 -2.48 -12.18
CA GLY A 280 -26.57 -3.15 -13.04
C GLY A 280 -26.02 -3.76 -14.32
N GLU A 281 -24.77 -3.53 -14.65
CA GLU A 281 -24.08 -4.12 -15.79
C GLU A 281 -23.01 -5.12 -15.31
N TRP A 282 -22.86 -6.20 -16.05
CA TRP A 282 -21.82 -7.19 -15.80
C TRP A 282 -21.14 -7.60 -17.09
N ARG A 283 -19.83 -7.50 -17.12
CA ARG A 283 -19.03 -8.05 -18.20
C ARG A 283 -18.17 -9.21 -17.70
N GLU A 284 -17.75 -10.05 -18.60
CA GLU A 284 -16.83 -11.13 -18.30
C GLU A 284 -15.49 -10.57 -17.77
N SER A 285 -15.01 -11.15 -16.68
CA SER A 285 -13.77 -10.76 -16.04
C SER A 285 -12.52 -11.16 -16.87
N TRP A 286 -11.40 -10.52 -16.56
CA TRP A 286 -10.08 -10.73 -17.20
C TRP A 286 -10.00 -10.36 -18.69
N THR A 287 -11.02 -9.68 -19.21
CA THR A 287 -11.01 -9.17 -20.57
C THR A 287 -10.31 -7.82 -20.59
N ARG A 288 -9.16 -7.74 -21.28
CA ARG A 288 -8.49 -6.45 -21.51
C ARG A 288 -9.37 -5.54 -22.36
N PRO A 289 -9.32 -4.23 -22.14
CA PRO A 289 -10.02 -3.30 -23.00
C PRO A 289 -9.53 -3.36 -24.44
N ASP A 290 -10.47 -3.44 -25.38
CA ASP A 290 -10.27 -3.38 -26.82
C ASP A 290 -11.50 -2.74 -27.52
N GLU A 291 -11.60 -2.82 -28.84
CA GLU A 291 -12.71 -2.25 -29.59
C GLU A 291 -14.05 -2.96 -29.30
N GLU A 292 -14.03 -4.26 -28.96
CA GLU A 292 -15.23 -5.05 -28.64
C GLU A 292 -15.58 -4.94 -27.13
N HIS A 293 -14.56 -4.67 -26.30
CA HIS A 293 -14.68 -4.57 -24.83
C HIS A 293 -14.16 -3.21 -24.35
N PRO A 294 -14.94 -2.14 -24.48
CA PRO A 294 -14.50 -0.80 -24.09
C PRO A 294 -14.26 -0.71 -22.60
N ARG A 295 -13.45 0.26 -22.19
CA ARG A 295 -13.28 0.63 -20.77
C ARG A 295 -14.63 1.07 -20.21
N THR A 296 -14.87 0.74 -18.94
CA THR A 296 -16.12 1.03 -18.23
C THR A 296 -15.86 1.63 -16.84
N GLY A 297 -16.91 2.09 -16.18
CA GLY A 297 -16.86 2.62 -14.82
C GLY A 297 -15.92 3.81 -14.63
N ALA A 298 -15.37 3.94 -13.45
CA ALA A 298 -14.40 4.99 -13.11
C ALA A 298 -13.12 4.90 -13.95
N TYR A 299 -12.69 3.67 -14.32
CA TYR A 299 -11.49 3.48 -15.13
C TYR A 299 -11.59 4.18 -16.49
N ALA A 300 -12.75 4.08 -17.16
CA ALA A 300 -12.96 4.77 -18.43
C ALA A 300 -12.81 6.30 -18.29
N ARG A 301 -13.42 6.88 -17.25
CA ARG A 301 -13.36 8.32 -16.97
C ARG A 301 -11.95 8.77 -16.65
N LEU A 302 -11.21 8.03 -15.81
CA LEU A 302 -9.82 8.36 -15.46
C LEU A 302 -8.91 8.41 -16.70
N ILE A 303 -9.02 7.42 -17.58
CA ILE A 303 -8.25 7.38 -18.84
C ILE A 303 -8.65 8.53 -19.79
N GLU A 304 -9.95 8.82 -19.92
CA GLU A 304 -10.45 9.92 -20.78
C GLU A 304 -9.97 11.30 -20.27
N GLU A 305 -9.93 11.50 -18.96
CA GLU A 305 -9.44 12.72 -18.32
C GLU A 305 -7.90 12.81 -18.26
N GLY A 306 -7.17 11.77 -18.72
CA GLY A 306 -5.71 11.71 -18.68
C GLY A 306 -5.12 11.59 -17.26
N ARG A 307 -5.87 11.02 -16.33
CA ARG A 307 -5.44 10.79 -14.94
C ARG A 307 -4.79 9.43 -14.77
N ASP A 308 -3.84 9.36 -13.85
CA ASP A 308 -3.23 8.10 -13.45
C ASP A 308 -2.93 8.11 -11.94
N LEU A 309 -2.57 6.95 -11.40
CA LEU A 309 -2.41 6.69 -9.95
C LEU A 309 -1.32 7.54 -9.28
N HIS A 310 -0.39 8.14 -10.04
CA HIS A 310 0.62 9.06 -9.51
C HIS A 310 -0.01 10.28 -8.78
N GLU A 311 -1.23 10.70 -9.15
CA GLU A 311 -1.97 11.72 -8.41
C GLU A 311 -2.36 11.24 -7.01
N LEU A 312 -2.76 9.95 -6.87
CA LEU A 312 -3.02 9.35 -5.55
C LEU A 312 -1.74 9.22 -4.73
N HIS A 313 -0.61 8.82 -5.36
CA HIS A 313 0.67 8.72 -4.65
C HIS A 313 1.05 10.06 -4.00
N ALA A 314 0.79 11.17 -4.70
CA ALA A 314 1.07 12.51 -4.19
C ALA A 314 0.30 12.84 -2.89
N LEU A 315 -0.90 12.24 -2.68
CA LEU A 315 -1.66 12.39 -1.44
C LEU A 315 -0.97 11.76 -0.22
N MET A 316 0.02 10.89 -0.42
CA MET A 316 0.85 10.36 0.67
C MET A 316 1.76 11.42 1.28
N ALA A 317 2.21 12.42 0.53
CA ALA A 317 3.13 13.43 1.04
C ALA A 317 2.55 14.19 2.26
N PRO A 318 3.32 14.36 3.37
CA PRO A 318 4.72 13.97 3.55
C PRO A 318 4.93 12.56 4.15
N ARG A 319 3.90 11.74 4.27
CA ARG A 319 3.96 10.39 4.86
C ARG A 319 4.80 9.46 3.98
N PRO A 320 5.74 8.67 4.55
CA PRO A 320 6.61 7.80 3.76
C PRO A 320 5.87 6.58 3.23
N PHE A 321 6.29 6.12 2.04
CA PHE A 321 5.84 4.84 1.51
C PHE A 321 6.92 4.13 0.71
N LEU A 322 6.79 2.80 0.64
CA LEU A 322 7.63 1.90 -0.13
C LEU A 322 6.84 1.21 -1.23
N VAL A 323 7.30 1.25 -2.45
CA VAL A 323 6.89 0.33 -3.51
C VAL A 323 7.83 -0.87 -3.51
N SER A 324 7.37 -2.02 -2.95
CA SER A 324 8.11 -3.27 -3.06
C SER A 324 7.82 -3.91 -4.42
N GLY A 325 8.43 -3.38 -5.48
CA GLY A 325 8.14 -3.71 -6.86
C GLY A 325 8.57 -5.10 -7.29
N GLY A 326 7.96 -5.59 -8.34
CA GLY A 326 8.24 -6.85 -8.99
C GLY A 326 7.96 -6.75 -10.49
N SER A 327 7.39 -7.80 -11.09
CA SER A 327 7.08 -7.79 -12.52
C SER A 327 6.04 -6.75 -12.92
N GLU A 328 5.14 -6.36 -12.02
CA GLU A 328 4.09 -5.37 -12.30
C GLU A 328 4.57 -3.94 -12.06
N ASP A 329 5.51 -3.77 -11.14
CA ASP A 329 6.14 -2.49 -10.81
C ASP A 329 7.66 -2.54 -11.04
N PRO A 330 8.11 -2.54 -12.33
CA PRO A 330 9.54 -2.49 -12.67
C PRO A 330 10.14 -1.12 -12.33
N PRO A 331 11.49 -0.98 -12.30
CA PRO A 331 12.17 0.28 -11.95
C PRO A 331 11.70 1.52 -12.71
N LYS A 332 11.18 1.36 -13.93
CA LYS A 332 10.60 2.46 -14.72
C LYS A 332 9.43 3.18 -14.00
N ARG A 333 8.81 2.57 -12.98
CA ARG A 333 7.76 3.22 -12.19
C ARG A 333 8.25 4.44 -11.41
N TRP A 334 9.58 4.62 -11.28
CA TRP A 334 10.16 5.86 -10.78
C TRP A 334 9.71 7.10 -11.55
N GLU A 335 9.39 6.99 -12.85
CA GLU A 335 8.83 8.11 -13.61
C GLU A 335 7.54 8.66 -12.97
N ALA A 336 6.68 7.81 -12.44
CA ALA A 336 5.48 8.22 -11.70
C ALA A 336 5.78 8.66 -10.26
N LEU A 337 6.71 7.97 -9.58
CA LEU A 337 7.08 8.24 -8.18
C LEU A 337 7.82 9.57 -8.02
N ASN A 338 8.60 10.00 -9.01
CA ASN A 338 9.33 11.27 -8.99
C ASN A 338 8.40 12.47 -8.83
N HIS A 339 7.15 12.38 -9.27
CA HIS A 339 6.15 13.42 -9.02
C HIS A 339 5.87 13.60 -7.53
N THR A 340 5.80 12.50 -6.75
CA THR A 340 5.63 12.58 -5.30
C THR A 340 6.94 13.00 -4.61
N VAL A 341 8.11 12.66 -5.16
CA VAL A 341 9.40 13.19 -4.68
C VAL A 341 9.42 14.72 -4.80
N GLU A 342 8.95 15.29 -5.92
CA GLU A 342 8.86 16.74 -6.10
C GLU A 342 7.90 17.40 -5.10
N VAL A 343 6.74 16.78 -4.83
CA VAL A 343 5.83 17.27 -3.79
C VAL A 343 6.51 17.30 -2.43
N ASN A 344 7.22 16.23 -2.06
CA ASN A 344 7.95 16.19 -0.79
C ASN A 344 9.07 17.24 -0.72
N ARG A 345 9.78 17.49 -1.83
CA ARG A 345 10.80 18.58 -1.89
C ARG A 345 10.16 19.94 -1.67
N LEU A 346 8.98 20.21 -2.26
CA LEU A 346 8.24 21.45 -2.03
C LEU A 346 7.89 21.61 -0.54
N LEU A 347 7.55 20.51 0.13
CA LEU A 347 7.22 20.47 1.56
C LEU A 347 8.46 20.49 2.49
N GLY A 348 9.68 20.43 1.92
CA GLY A 348 10.93 20.41 2.68
C GLY A 348 11.29 19.03 3.24
N HIS A 349 10.74 17.96 2.70
CA HIS A 349 11.01 16.58 3.14
C HIS A 349 11.83 15.80 2.12
N GLU A 350 12.74 14.97 2.62
CA GLU A 350 13.53 14.00 1.86
C GLU A 350 13.19 12.57 2.33
N ASN A 351 13.56 11.56 1.55
CA ASN A 351 13.42 10.14 1.91
C ASN A 351 12.00 9.74 2.31
N ARG A 352 11.01 10.16 1.51
CA ARG A 352 9.58 9.80 1.72
C ARG A 352 9.06 8.78 0.72
N VAL A 353 9.74 8.64 -0.41
CA VAL A 353 9.36 7.74 -1.51
C VAL A 353 10.48 6.74 -1.73
N ALA A 354 10.19 5.47 -1.47
CA ALA A 354 11.14 4.38 -1.62
C ALA A 354 10.64 3.36 -2.63
N MET A 355 11.57 2.71 -3.34
CA MET A 355 11.26 1.60 -4.22
C MET A 355 12.35 0.53 -4.16
N SER A 356 11.95 -0.72 -3.90
CA SER A 356 12.76 -1.91 -4.18
C SER A 356 12.22 -2.59 -5.44
N ASN A 357 13.00 -3.51 -6.03
CA ASN A 357 12.53 -4.26 -7.17
C ASN A 357 13.09 -5.68 -7.18
N ARG A 358 12.23 -6.64 -7.55
CA ARG A 358 12.55 -8.04 -7.79
C ARG A 358 12.07 -8.48 -9.18
N PRO A 359 12.67 -9.53 -9.79
CA PRO A 359 12.34 -9.93 -11.16
C PRO A 359 10.93 -10.50 -11.33
N THR A 360 10.33 -11.03 -10.26
CA THR A 360 9.06 -11.78 -10.29
C THR A 360 7.96 -11.06 -9.53
N HIS A 361 6.71 -11.45 -9.80
CA HIS A 361 5.56 -10.97 -9.06
C HIS A 361 5.59 -11.37 -7.57
N SER A 362 5.92 -12.63 -7.29
CA SER A 362 5.90 -13.13 -5.91
C SER A 362 6.96 -12.45 -5.05
N PRO A 363 6.65 -12.12 -3.79
CA PRO A 363 7.64 -11.65 -2.81
C PRO A 363 8.74 -12.69 -2.58
N THR A 364 9.87 -12.24 -2.07
CA THR A 364 11.03 -13.03 -1.66
C THR A 364 11.44 -12.63 -0.26
N ASP A 365 12.28 -13.45 0.40
CA ASP A 365 12.85 -13.09 1.70
C ASP A 365 13.51 -11.72 1.68
N GLU A 366 14.34 -11.44 0.65
CA GLU A 366 15.02 -10.16 0.50
C GLU A 366 14.05 -8.98 0.38
N SER A 367 13.03 -9.09 -0.50
CA SER A 367 12.05 -8.01 -0.67
C SER A 367 11.21 -7.80 0.58
N ASN A 368 10.95 -8.86 1.34
CA ASN A 368 10.21 -8.79 2.59
C ASN A 368 11.04 -8.17 3.71
N GLU A 369 12.33 -8.52 3.83
CA GLU A 369 13.22 -7.89 4.81
C GLU A 369 13.37 -6.38 4.56
N GLN A 370 13.41 -5.93 3.31
CA GLN A 370 13.38 -4.51 2.96
C GLN A 370 12.06 -3.85 3.39
N LEU A 371 10.93 -4.52 3.19
CA LEU A 371 9.61 -4.03 3.61
C LEU A 371 9.51 -3.94 5.14
N TYR A 372 10.00 -4.94 5.86
CA TYR A 372 9.98 -4.93 7.32
C TYR A 372 10.92 -3.85 7.88
N ALA A 373 12.13 -3.72 7.33
CA ALA A 373 13.06 -2.66 7.70
C ALA A 373 12.48 -1.26 7.44
N PHE A 374 11.73 -1.08 6.35
CA PHE A 374 11.04 0.17 6.07
C PHE A 374 10.00 0.52 7.16
N PHE A 375 9.18 -0.44 7.60
CA PHE A 375 8.24 -0.19 8.71
C PHE A 375 8.94 0.04 10.05
N GLU A 376 10.02 -0.68 10.35
CA GLU A 376 10.83 -0.43 11.55
C GLU A 376 11.37 1.02 11.53
N TRP A 377 11.95 1.46 10.42
CA TRP A 377 12.42 2.83 10.27
C TRP A 377 11.29 3.85 10.40
N ALA A 378 10.20 3.66 9.64
CA ALA A 378 9.13 4.65 9.55
C ALA A 378 8.31 4.77 10.83
N LEU A 379 8.07 3.65 11.54
CA LEU A 379 7.11 3.60 12.64
C LEU A 379 7.74 3.35 14.01
N LEU A 380 8.88 2.65 14.12
CA LEU A 380 9.56 2.43 15.41
C LEU A 380 10.54 3.55 15.75
N HIS A 381 11.29 4.04 14.75
CA HIS A 381 12.39 4.99 14.96
C HIS A 381 12.05 6.43 14.54
N GLY A 382 10.80 6.70 14.18
CA GLY A 382 10.34 8.06 13.84
C GLY A 382 10.99 8.64 12.57
N GLY A 383 11.53 7.81 11.68
CA GLY A 383 12.17 8.23 10.42
C GLY A 383 11.29 9.03 9.47
N ALA A 384 10.07 9.29 9.88
CA ALA A 384 9.09 10.09 9.16
C ALA A 384 8.92 11.53 9.69
N VAL A 385 9.47 11.88 10.86
CA VAL A 385 9.11 13.12 11.58
C VAL A 385 10.34 13.94 11.93
N GLU A 386 10.99 14.53 10.93
CA GLU A 386 11.72 15.81 11.10
C GLU A 386 11.51 16.70 9.88
#